data_e5b76fd94bb82af6d335918b8b92b278
#
_entry.id   e5b76fd94bb82af6d335918b8b92b278
#
_cell.length_a   1.000
_cell.length_b   1.000
_cell.length_c   1.000
_cell.angle_alpha   90.00
_cell.angle_beta   90.00
_cell.angle_gamma   90.00
#
_symmetry.space_group_name_H-M   'P 1'
#
loop_
_entity.id
_entity.type
_entity.pdbx_description
1 polymer ?
#
loop_
_entity_poly.entity_id
_entity_poly.type
_entity_poly.pdbx_seq_one_letter_code
_entity_poly.pdbx_strand_id
1 'polypeptide(L)'
;CSSDLEDVFSISGRGTVVTGRIERGIVNVGDEIEIVGIKDTTKTTCTGVEMFRKLLDEGRAGENVGVLLRGTKRDEVERGQVLAKPGSITPHTKFECEVYVLSKDEGGRHTPFFKGYRPQFYFRTTDVTGACELPSGTEMVMPGDNVKLSVELIAPIAMEDGLRFAIREEIGRAH
;
A
#
# COMPACT_ATOMS: atom_id res chain seq x y z
N CYS A 1 2.44 -7.21 13.70
CA CYS A 1 2.18 -7.92 12.45
C CYS A 1 1.58 -6.97 11.42
N SER A 2 2.03 -7.00 10.21
CA SER A 2 1.41 -6.32 9.08
C SER A 2 1.46 -7.21 7.85
N SER A 3 0.40 -7.18 7.06
CA SER A 3 0.28 -7.94 5.83
C SER A 3 -0.40 -7.10 4.77
N ASP A 4 0.16 -7.09 3.57
CA ASP A 4 -0.42 -6.41 2.42
C ASP A 4 -1.57 -7.23 1.84
N LEU A 5 -2.64 -6.56 1.46
CA LEU A 5 -3.73 -7.21 0.74
C LEU A 5 -3.43 -7.26 -0.76
N GLU A 6 -3.38 -8.47 -1.31
CA GLU A 6 -3.21 -8.72 -2.74
C GLU A 6 -4.54 -9.10 -3.41
N ASP A 7 -5.26 -10.06 -2.86
CA ASP A 7 -6.52 -10.55 -3.37
C ASP A 7 -7.55 -10.77 -2.27
N VAL A 8 -8.83 -10.69 -2.67
CA VAL A 8 -9.98 -10.87 -1.77
C VAL A 8 -10.93 -11.90 -2.37
N PHE A 9 -11.27 -12.91 -1.58
CA PHE A 9 -12.20 -13.98 -1.96
C PHE A 9 -13.32 -14.13 -0.95
N SER A 10 -14.49 -14.49 -1.44
CA SER A 10 -15.59 -14.95 -0.57
C SER A 10 -15.67 -16.46 -0.61
N ILE A 11 -15.73 -17.09 0.57
CA ILE A 11 -15.97 -18.52 0.70
C ILE A 11 -17.33 -18.73 1.30
N SER A 12 -18.21 -19.45 0.60
CA SER A 12 -19.55 -19.77 1.08
C SER A 12 -19.49 -20.46 2.44
N GLY A 13 -20.21 -19.92 3.41
CA GLY A 13 -20.28 -20.45 4.77
C GLY A 13 -19.07 -20.12 5.67
N ARG A 14 -18.05 -19.45 5.17
CA ARG A 14 -16.84 -19.10 5.94
C ARG A 14 -16.55 -17.60 6.02
N GLY A 15 -17.07 -16.80 5.10
CA GLY A 15 -16.85 -15.37 5.05
C GLY A 15 -15.82 -14.94 4.03
N THR A 16 -15.09 -13.88 4.33
CA THR A 16 -14.10 -13.28 3.43
C THR A 16 -12.70 -13.74 3.77
N VAL A 17 -11.97 -14.16 2.73
CA VAL A 17 -10.54 -14.50 2.81
C VAL A 17 -9.75 -13.44 2.06
N VAL A 18 -8.76 -12.87 2.70
CA VAL A 18 -7.80 -11.95 2.08
C VAL A 18 -6.46 -12.65 1.98
N THR A 19 -5.81 -12.53 0.83
CA THR A 19 -4.48 -13.08 0.62
C THR A 19 -3.44 -11.98 0.56
N GLY A 20 -2.25 -12.30 1.01
CA GLY A 20 -1.14 -11.37 0.94
C GLY A 20 0.08 -11.90 1.67
N ARG A 21 1.15 -11.13 1.55
CA ARG A 21 2.42 -11.44 2.20
C ARG A 21 2.49 -10.77 3.57
N ILE A 22 2.86 -11.53 4.57
CA ILE A 22 3.15 -10.98 5.90
C ILE A 22 4.52 -10.29 5.83
N GLU A 23 4.54 -8.99 6.04
CA GLU A 23 5.77 -8.20 6.04
C GLU A 23 6.52 -8.29 7.35
N ARG A 24 5.79 -8.21 8.46
CA ARG A 24 6.37 -8.23 9.81
C ARG A 24 5.50 -8.97 10.80
N GLY A 25 6.14 -9.63 11.75
CA GLY A 25 5.51 -10.25 12.89
C GLY A 25 4.80 -11.57 12.58
N ILE A 26 3.85 -11.89 13.43
CA ILE A 26 3.10 -13.15 13.40
C ILE A 26 1.62 -12.81 13.51
N VAL A 27 0.79 -13.40 12.68
CA VAL A 27 -0.66 -13.37 12.81
C VAL A 27 -1.14 -14.71 13.35
N ASN A 28 -1.95 -14.68 14.40
CA ASN A 28 -2.54 -15.88 15.02
C ASN A 28 -4.05 -15.88 14.81
N VAL A 29 -4.61 -17.07 14.76
CA VAL A 29 -6.06 -17.23 14.84
C VAL A 29 -6.55 -16.66 16.18
N GLY A 30 -7.56 -15.81 16.13
CA GLY A 30 -8.10 -15.11 17.29
C GLY A 30 -7.60 -13.68 17.47
N ASP A 31 -6.57 -13.27 16.73
CA ASP A 31 -6.04 -11.91 16.80
C ASP A 31 -7.04 -10.87 16.30
N GLU A 32 -7.12 -9.75 17.02
CA GLU A 32 -7.77 -8.55 16.50
C GLU A 32 -6.91 -7.91 15.43
N ILE A 33 -7.56 -7.48 14.35
CA ILE A 33 -6.90 -6.89 13.18
C ILE A 33 -7.62 -5.60 12.79
N GLU A 34 -6.86 -4.59 12.42
CA GLU A 34 -7.34 -3.42 11.72
C GLU A 34 -7.06 -3.54 10.21
N ILE A 35 -8.05 -3.13 9.41
CA ILE A 35 -7.93 -3.00 7.97
C ILE A 35 -7.70 -1.53 7.68
N VAL A 36 -6.51 -1.17 7.22
CA VAL A 36 -6.03 0.21 7.13
C VAL A 36 -5.73 0.61 5.68
N GLY A 37 -6.12 1.81 5.31
CA GLY A 37 -5.86 2.41 4.00
C GLY A 37 -7.07 2.40 3.08
N ILE A 38 -7.07 3.28 2.11
CA ILE A 38 -8.06 3.50 1.05
C ILE A 38 -9.43 3.93 1.60
N LYS A 39 -10.01 3.15 2.47
CA LYS A 39 -11.29 3.39 3.15
C LYS A 39 -11.07 3.67 4.64
N ASP A 40 -12.12 4.00 5.35
CA ASP A 40 -12.07 4.14 6.80
C ASP A 40 -11.54 2.87 7.45
N THR A 41 -10.71 3.04 8.47
CA THR A 41 -10.14 1.92 9.22
C THR A 41 -11.25 1.13 9.90
N THR A 42 -11.27 -0.17 9.66
CA THR A 42 -12.22 -1.10 10.28
C THR A 42 -11.50 -2.13 11.12
N LYS A 43 -12.20 -2.68 12.09
CA LYS A 43 -11.70 -3.73 12.97
C LYS A 43 -12.38 -5.06 12.67
N THR A 44 -11.61 -6.13 12.71
CA THR A 44 -12.09 -7.49 12.54
C THR A 44 -11.25 -8.45 13.37
N THR A 45 -11.59 -9.72 13.30
CA THR A 45 -10.84 -10.79 13.98
C THR A 45 -10.40 -11.82 12.95
N CYS A 46 -9.16 -12.26 13.06
CA CYS A 46 -8.65 -13.39 12.29
C CYS A 46 -9.27 -14.67 12.80
N THR A 47 -10.07 -15.33 11.98
CA THR A 47 -10.73 -16.60 12.34
C THR A 47 -10.05 -17.82 11.74
N GLY A 48 -9.09 -17.61 10.86
CA GLY A 48 -8.30 -18.68 10.26
C GLY A 48 -7.13 -18.15 9.46
N VAL A 49 -6.09 -18.94 9.37
CA VAL A 49 -4.91 -18.71 8.53
C VAL A 49 -4.74 -19.93 7.63
N GLU A 50 -4.54 -19.68 6.34
CA GLU A 50 -4.42 -20.74 5.33
C GLU A 50 -3.18 -20.51 4.46
N MET A 51 -2.45 -21.58 4.20
CA MET A 51 -1.34 -21.59 3.26
C MET A 51 -1.33 -22.94 2.53
N PHE A 52 -1.25 -22.92 1.20
CA PHE A 52 -1.28 -24.13 0.37
C PHE A 52 -2.46 -25.06 0.67
N ARG A 53 -3.65 -24.51 0.87
CA ARG A 53 -4.89 -25.22 1.22
C ARG A 53 -4.84 -25.94 2.58
N LYS A 54 -3.88 -25.59 3.43
CA LYS A 54 -3.81 -26.10 4.80
C LYS A 54 -4.18 -25.00 5.77
N LEU A 55 -4.98 -25.36 6.76
CA LEU A 55 -5.29 -24.48 7.89
C LEU A 55 -4.11 -24.48 8.85
N LEU A 56 -3.70 -23.30 9.26
CA LEU A 56 -2.60 -23.08 10.19
C LEU A 56 -3.11 -22.34 11.42
N ASP A 57 -2.40 -22.44 12.53
CA ASP A 57 -2.69 -21.67 13.74
C ASP A 57 -2.12 -20.26 13.65
N GLU A 58 -1.08 -20.08 12.87
CA GLU A 58 -0.38 -18.80 12.71
C GLU A 58 0.24 -18.64 11.32
N GLY A 59 0.45 -17.37 10.92
CA GLY A 59 1.27 -17.00 9.77
C GLY A 59 2.43 -16.12 10.20
N ARG A 60 3.60 -16.26 9.56
CA ARG A 60 4.83 -15.56 9.91
C ARG A 60 5.35 -14.67 8.79
N ALA A 61 6.14 -13.68 9.16
CA ALA A 61 6.79 -12.78 8.20
C ALA A 61 7.51 -13.53 7.09
N GLY A 62 7.30 -13.08 5.85
CA GLY A 62 7.82 -13.70 4.63
C GLY A 62 6.88 -14.72 3.99
N GLU A 63 5.86 -15.18 4.68
CA GLU A 63 4.90 -16.13 4.16
C GLU A 63 3.74 -15.44 3.42
N ASN A 64 3.31 -16.04 2.31
CA ASN A 64 2.06 -15.69 1.66
C ASN A 64 0.94 -16.53 2.26
N VAL A 65 -0.05 -15.88 2.82
CA VAL A 65 -1.13 -16.55 3.53
C VAL A 65 -2.50 -16.01 3.11
N GLY A 66 -3.53 -16.84 3.29
CA GLY A 66 -4.92 -16.40 3.30
C GLY A 66 -5.37 -16.23 4.75
N VAL A 67 -5.96 -15.08 5.05
CA VAL A 67 -6.51 -14.77 6.38
C VAL A 67 -8.02 -14.67 6.28
N LEU A 68 -8.71 -15.46 7.11
CA LEU A 68 -10.17 -15.37 7.22
C LEU A 68 -10.54 -14.25 8.20
N LEU A 69 -11.44 -13.38 7.74
CA LEU A 69 -11.89 -12.22 8.49
C LEU A 69 -13.34 -12.40 8.96
N ARG A 70 -13.57 -12.21 10.26
CA ARG A 70 -14.91 -12.35 10.84
C ARG A 70 -15.81 -11.17 10.42
N GLY A 71 -17.02 -11.51 9.94
CA GLY A 71 -18.07 -10.52 9.69
C GLY A 71 -17.72 -9.45 8.64
N THR A 72 -16.67 -9.65 7.88
CA THR A 72 -16.24 -8.74 6.84
C THR A 72 -16.73 -9.22 5.48
N LYS A 73 -17.40 -8.35 4.75
CA LYS A 73 -17.86 -8.63 3.39
C LYS A 73 -16.75 -8.34 2.38
N ARG A 74 -16.81 -9.03 1.23
CA ARG A 74 -15.83 -8.86 0.16
C ARG A 74 -15.70 -7.41 -0.33
N ASP A 75 -16.78 -6.66 -0.37
CA ASP A 75 -16.83 -5.27 -0.83
C ASP A 75 -16.33 -4.25 0.23
N GLU A 76 -16.12 -4.70 1.47
CA GLU A 76 -15.57 -3.88 2.56
C GLU A 76 -14.04 -3.84 2.56
N VAL A 77 -13.38 -4.69 1.78
CA VAL A 77 -11.94 -4.79 1.68
C VAL A 77 -11.49 -4.73 0.23
N GLU A 78 -10.32 -4.16 0.00
CA GLU A 78 -9.76 -4.07 -1.34
C GLU A 78 -8.23 -4.14 -1.35
N ARG A 79 -7.69 -4.45 -2.52
CA ARG A 79 -6.26 -4.47 -2.77
C ARG A 79 -5.62 -3.11 -2.42
N GLY A 80 -4.48 -3.16 -1.78
CA GLY A 80 -3.76 -1.96 -1.35
C GLY A 80 -3.98 -1.58 0.11
N GLN A 81 -5.01 -2.13 0.74
CA GLN A 81 -5.16 -2.04 2.18
C GLN A 81 -4.14 -2.92 2.90
N VAL A 82 -3.94 -2.67 4.17
CA VAL A 82 -3.02 -3.43 5.04
C VAL A 82 -3.80 -3.97 6.22
N LEU A 83 -3.58 -5.24 6.51
CA LEU A 83 -4.00 -5.84 7.78
C LEU A 83 -2.91 -5.60 8.81
N ALA A 84 -3.26 -5.02 9.94
CA ALA A 84 -2.30 -4.66 10.98
C ALA A 84 -2.85 -4.92 12.38
N LYS A 85 -1.93 -5.07 13.33
CA LYS A 85 -2.28 -5.05 14.75
C LYS A 85 -2.93 -3.70 15.08
N PRO A 86 -4.01 -3.66 15.86
CA PRO A 86 -4.68 -2.40 16.22
C PRO A 86 -3.70 -1.34 16.74
N GLY A 87 -3.79 -0.13 16.18
CA GLY A 87 -2.95 1.00 16.53
C GLY A 87 -1.49 0.96 16.03
N SER A 88 -1.09 -0.06 15.27
CA SER A 88 0.31 -0.21 14.83
C SER A 88 0.67 0.58 13.58
N ILE A 89 -0.30 0.86 12.73
CA ILE A 89 -0.12 1.63 11.50
C ILE A 89 -1.32 2.52 11.25
N THR A 90 -1.10 3.70 10.69
CA THR A 90 -2.16 4.67 10.42
C THR A 90 -2.19 5.06 8.95
N PRO A 91 -3.38 5.44 8.41
CA PRO A 91 -3.49 5.93 7.04
C PRO A 91 -3.07 7.40 6.96
N HIS A 92 -2.42 7.77 5.87
CA HIS A 92 -1.98 9.13 5.60
C HIS A 92 -2.25 9.52 4.14
N THR A 93 -2.63 10.77 3.94
CA THR A 93 -2.75 11.40 2.61
C THR A 93 -1.57 12.33 2.33
N LYS A 94 -0.97 12.91 3.38
CA LYS A 94 0.14 13.85 3.27
C LYS A 94 1.40 13.24 3.87
N PHE A 95 2.50 13.35 3.16
CA PHE A 95 3.79 12.89 3.65
C PHE A 95 4.96 13.61 2.97
N GLU A 96 6.11 13.56 3.60
CA GLU A 96 7.37 14.03 3.04
C GLU A 96 8.21 12.83 2.63
N CYS A 97 8.91 12.94 1.51
CA CYS A 97 9.74 11.87 0.98
C CYS A 97 10.98 12.38 0.27
N GLU A 98 11.96 11.51 0.13
CA GLU A 98 13.11 11.70 -0.76
C GLU A 98 12.92 10.85 -2.01
N VAL A 99 13.09 11.45 -3.17
CA VAL A 99 12.89 10.81 -4.47
C VAL A 99 14.14 10.98 -5.32
N TYR A 100 14.61 9.89 -5.90
CA TYR A 100 15.59 9.89 -6.97
C TYR A 100 14.87 9.80 -8.31
N VAL A 101 15.10 10.77 -9.18
CA VAL A 101 14.52 10.80 -10.52
C VAL A 101 15.45 10.09 -11.49
N LEU A 102 15.05 8.92 -11.98
CA LEU A 102 15.83 8.16 -12.93
C LEU A 102 16.18 9.00 -14.17
N SER A 103 17.43 8.93 -14.59
CA SER A 103 17.90 9.55 -15.82
C SER A 103 17.40 8.78 -17.05
N LYS A 104 17.54 9.39 -18.23
CA LYS A 104 17.22 8.73 -19.51
C LYS A 104 17.97 7.41 -19.67
N ASP A 105 19.25 7.39 -19.33
CA ASP A 105 20.11 6.21 -19.48
C ASP A 105 19.70 5.07 -18.52
N GLU A 106 19.06 5.41 -17.43
CA GLU A 106 18.49 4.46 -16.46
C GLU A 106 17.06 4.02 -16.80
N GLY A 107 16.55 4.43 -17.96
CA GLY A 107 15.17 4.15 -18.38
C GLY A 107 14.13 5.10 -17.80
N GLY A 108 14.55 6.23 -17.28
CA GLY A 108 13.69 7.24 -16.68
C GLY A 108 13.21 8.31 -17.65
N ARG A 109 12.85 9.45 -17.09
CA ARG A 109 12.33 10.60 -17.83
C ARG A 109 13.39 11.22 -18.76
N HIS A 110 12.89 11.81 -19.83
CA HIS A 110 13.70 12.65 -20.72
C HIS A 110 13.59 14.15 -20.41
N THR A 111 12.57 14.53 -19.68
CA THR A 111 12.21 15.92 -19.41
C THR A 111 12.08 16.17 -17.91
N PRO A 112 12.32 17.42 -17.46
CA PRO A 112 12.07 17.77 -16.06
C PRO A 112 10.58 17.75 -15.74
N PHE A 113 10.25 17.69 -14.46
CA PHE A 113 8.90 17.96 -14.00
C PHE A 113 8.84 19.21 -13.12
N PHE A 114 7.67 19.81 -13.07
CA PHE A 114 7.45 21.11 -12.47
C PHE A 114 6.47 21.01 -11.30
N LYS A 115 6.32 22.11 -10.58
CA LYS A 115 5.29 22.26 -9.55
C LYS A 115 3.91 21.90 -10.10
N GLY A 116 3.15 21.15 -9.32
CA GLY A 116 1.83 20.68 -9.74
C GLY A 116 1.82 19.35 -10.47
N TYR A 117 2.96 18.68 -10.57
CA TYR A 117 3.07 17.34 -11.14
C TYR A 117 2.25 16.33 -10.33
N ARG A 118 1.44 15.52 -11.02
CA ARG A 118 0.50 14.58 -10.42
C ARG A 118 0.67 13.17 -10.97
N PRO A 119 1.75 12.46 -10.58
CA PRO A 119 1.99 11.10 -11.04
C PRO A 119 1.21 10.07 -10.23
N GLN A 120 1.37 8.79 -10.61
CA GLN A 120 0.93 7.66 -9.83
C GLN A 120 2.01 7.21 -8.84
N PHE A 121 1.62 7.03 -7.60
CA PHE A 121 2.45 6.51 -6.52
C PHE A 121 2.10 5.06 -6.27
N TYR A 122 3.09 4.17 -6.38
CA TYR A 122 2.91 2.74 -6.19
C TYR A 122 3.38 2.34 -4.80
N PHE A 123 2.42 2.04 -3.96
CA PHE A 123 2.64 1.54 -2.60
C PHE A 123 2.24 0.08 -2.54
N ARG A 124 3.18 -0.81 -2.22
CA ARG A 124 2.90 -2.23 -2.08
C ARG A 124 2.18 -2.79 -3.31
N THR A 125 0.88 -3.07 -3.17
CA THR A 125 0.07 -3.73 -4.20
C THR A 125 -0.89 -2.78 -4.92
N THR A 126 -0.87 -1.49 -4.63
CA THR A 126 -1.78 -0.51 -5.23
C THR A 126 -1.07 0.74 -5.70
N ASP A 127 -1.73 1.47 -6.57
CA ASP A 127 -1.32 2.80 -7.00
C ASP A 127 -2.36 3.84 -6.63
N VAL A 128 -1.89 5.06 -6.41
CA VAL A 128 -2.72 6.20 -6.06
C VAL A 128 -2.13 7.47 -6.66
N THR A 129 -2.99 8.34 -7.18
CA THR A 129 -2.56 9.63 -7.69
C THR A 129 -2.19 10.55 -6.54
N GLY A 130 -1.09 11.27 -6.68
CA GLY A 130 -0.64 12.26 -5.71
C GLY A 130 -0.10 13.52 -6.36
N ALA A 131 -0.29 14.64 -5.69
CA ALA A 131 0.27 15.94 -6.08
C ALA A 131 1.62 16.15 -5.41
N CYS A 132 2.64 16.49 -6.19
CA CYS A 132 3.98 16.79 -5.70
C CYS A 132 4.12 18.29 -5.44
N GLU A 133 4.58 18.64 -4.24
CA GLU A 133 5.01 19.99 -3.91
C GLU A 133 6.54 20.03 -3.82
N LEU A 134 7.15 20.93 -4.56
CA LEU A 134 8.59 21.12 -4.56
C LEU A 134 9.04 22.00 -3.39
N PRO A 135 10.28 21.84 -2.90
CA PRO A 135 10.82 22.72 -1.87
C PRO A 135 10.80 24.20 -2.29
N SER A 136 10.74 25.10 -1.32
CA SER A 136 10.84 26.54 -1.59
C SER A 136 12.10 26.88 -2.39
N GLY A 137 11.93 27.66 -3.46
CA GLY A 137 13.02 28.02 -4.36
C GLY A 137 13.36 26.99 -5.43
N THR A 138 12.69 25.85 -5.43
CA THR A 138 12.82 24.84 -6.49
C THR A 138 11.60 24.91 -7.40
N GLU A 139 11.81 25.23 -8.68
CA GLU A 139 10.72 25.34 -9.67
C GLU A 139 10.60 24.10 -10.55
N MET A 140 11.67 23.35 -10.71
CA MET A 140 11.69 22.12 -11.49
C MET A 140 12.68 21.11 -10.93
N VAL A 141 12.46 19.85 -11.29
CA VAL A 141 13.34 18.72 -10.96
C VAL A 141 13.78 18.04 -12.24
N MET A 142 15.09 17.88 -12.40
CA MET A 142 15.71 17.28 -13.58
C MET A 142 15.89 15.78 -13.43
N PRO A 143 15.85 15.00 -14.53
CA PRO A 143 16.29 13.61 -14.50
C PRO A 143 17.70 13.49 -13.91
N GLY A 144 17.90 12.53 -13.00
CA GLY A 144 19.17 12.33 -12.27
C GLY A 144 19.26 13.08 -10.95
N ASP A 145 18.29 13.91 -10.61
CA ASP A 145 18.28 14.64 -9.35
C ASP A 145 17.73 13.81 -8.20
N ASN A 146 18.24 14.09 -7.00
CA ASN A 146 17.62 13.74 -5.73
C ASN A 146 16.86 14.96 -5.22
N VAL A 147 15.62 14.76 -4.79
CA VAL A 147 14.79 15.86 -4.29
C VAL A 147 13.94 15.41 -3.10
N LYS A 148 13.74 16.34 -2.16
CA LYS A 148 12.76 16.19 -1.09
C LYS A 148 11.43 16.77 -1.56
N LEU A 149 10.39 15.98 -1.49
CA LEU A 149 9.04 16.35 -1.91
C LEU A 149 8.07 16.26 -0.74
N SER A 150 7.10 17.17 -0.75
CA SER A 150 5.86 16.99 -0.01
C SER A 150 4.79 16.48 -0.95
N VAL A 151 4.07 15.46 -0.55
CA VAL A 151 3.08 14.78 -1.40
C VAL A 151 1.72 14.77 -0.73
N GLU A 152 0.68 15.02 -1.51
CA GLU A 152 -0.70 14.84 -1.10
C GLU A 152 -1.39 13.85 -2.02
N LEU A 153 -1.78 12.70 -1.46
CA LEU A 153 -2.48 11.64 -2.17
C LEU A 153 -3.98 11.90 -2.22
N ILE A 154 -4.65 11.40 -3.26
CA ILE A 154 -6.11 11.49 -3.40
C ILE A 154 -6.86 10.51 -2.49
N ALA A 155 -6.18 9.50 -1.97
CA ALA A 155 -6.74 8.52 -1.05
C ALA A 155 -5.73 8.21 0.06
N PRO A 156 -6.18 7.88 1.28
CA PRO A 156 -5.27 7.54 2.37
C PRO A 156 -4.61 6.18 2.13
N ILE A 157 -3.34 6.08 2.45
CA ILE A 157 -2.55 4.86 2.37
C ILE A 157 -1.97 4.55 3.74
N ALA A 158 -2.03 3.31 4.16
CA ALA A 158 -1.36 2.84 5.36
C ALA A 158 0.15 2.99 5.20
N MET A 159 0.76 3.81 6.01
CA MET A 159 2.20 4.05 5.93
C MET A 159 2.84 4.34 7.28
N GLU A 160 4.13 4.10 7.32
CA GLU A 160 5.02 4.37 8.44
C GLU A 160 6.35 4.90 7.91
N ASP A 161 7.19 5.42 8.79
CA ASP A 161 8.51 5.91 8.42
C ASP A 161 9.33 4.82 7.74
N GLY A 162 10.00 5.20 6.65
CA GLY A 162 10.84 4.29 5.87
C GLY A 162 10.10 3.43 4.84
N LEU A 163 8.79 3.60 4.66
CA LEU A 163 8.05 2.91 3.60
C LEU A 163 8.61 3.30 2.23
N ARG A 164 8.97 2.31 1.44
CA ARG A 164 9.44 2.51 0.06
C ARG A 164 8.28 2.48 -0.93
N PHE A 165 8.40 3.29 -1.96
CA PHE A 165 7.41 3.37 -3.02
C PHE A 165 8.07 3.75 -4.35
N ALA A 166 7.34 3.58 -5.44
CA ALA A 166 7.75 4.03 -6.77
C ALA A 166 6.80 5.08 -7.31
N ILE A 167 7.33 6.00 -8.10
CA ILE A 167 6.54 6.99 -8.82
C ILE A 167 6.62 6.66 -10.30
N ARG A 168 5.47 6.59 -10.97
CA ARG A 168 5.38 6.33 -12.40
C ARG A 168 4.36 7.26 -13.04
N GLU A 169 4.58 7.57 -14.30
CA GLU A 169 3.58 8.24 -15.12
C GLU A 169 2.64 7.21 -15.74
N GLU A 170 1.37 7.56 -15.85
CA GLU A 170 0.51 6.85 -16.78
C GLU A 170 1.06 7.07 -18.18
N ILE A 171 1.37 5.99 -18.88
CA ILE A 171 1.61 6.02 -20.30
C ILE A 171 0.25 6.29 -20.92
N GLY A 172 0.00 7.56 -21.29
CA GLY A 172 -1.21 7.95 -21.97
C GLY A 172 -1.37 7.09 -23.23
N ARG A 173 -2.48 6.37 -23.34
CA ARG A 173 -2.83 5.76 -24.63
C ARG A 173 -3.07 6.90 -25.59
N ALA A 174 -2.24 7.00 -26.59
CA ALA A 174 -2.53 7.82 -27.77
C ALA A 174 -3.85 7.30 -28.39
N HIS A 175 -4.82 8.17 -28.47
CA HIS A 175 -6.03 7.95 -29.26
C HIS A 175 -5.80 8.41 -30.69
#